data_82bfb27ec3506d3a196545912d8da304
#
_entry.id   82bfb27ec3506d3a196545912d8da304
#
_cell.length_a   1.000
_cell.length_b   1.000
_cell.length_c   1.000
_cell.angle_alpha   90.00
_cell.angle_beta   90.00
_cell.angle_gamma   90.00
#
_symmetry.space_group_name_H-M   'P 1'
#
loop_
_entity.id
_entity.type
_entity.pdbx_description
1 polymer ?
#
loop_
_entity_poly.entity_id
_entity_poly.type
_entity_poly.pdbx_seq_one_letter_code
_entity_poly.pdbx_strand_id
1 'polypeptide(L)'
;RHMGRVPELNAGEWCEFGTRSDFHLRGNGPIAVTQTVTSALTAGGSMFAPLPNSGDPAMTAIPPVAQYRSQYSFLMADTYELSYAVLIHQAGAIMQIDGIGVNQGEMGNPNRGMYLLEGPTQIGESNWYRSVVRMPSGPHQVVDMLDDNFGLMVHAYDDNVSYAYPGGMNMIKAR
;
A
#
# COMPACT_ATOMS: atom_id res chain seq x y z
N ARG A 1 -19.30 -5.00 4.97
CA ARG A 1 -19.81 -5.91 3.93
C ARG A 1 -20.42 -5.08 2.82
N HIS A 2 -19.64 -4.63 1.86
CA HIS A 2 -20.13 -4.38 0.52
C HIS A 2 -19.15 -5.05 -0.42
N MET A 3 -19.41 -6.32 -0.72
CA MET A 3 -19.04 -6.87 -2.00
C MET A 3 -20.04 -6.30 -3.02
N GLY A 4 -20.04 -4.98 -3.15
CA GLY A 4 -20.78 -4.31 -4.19
C GLY A 4 -20.02 -4.53 -5.50
N ARG A 5 -20.70 -5.17 -6.46
CA ARG A 5 -20.21 -5.19 -7.83
C ARG A 5 -20.03 -3.74 -8.26
N VAL A 6 -18.80 -3.37 -8.65
CA VAL A 6 -18.56 -2.08 -9.32
C VAL A 6 -19.51 -2.02 -10.52
N PRO A 7 -20.29 -0.96 -10.69
CA PRO A 7 -21.21 -0.86 -11.82
C PRO A 7 -20.45 -0.89 -13.14
N GLU A 8 -21.13 -1.25 -14.21
CA GLU A 8 -20.59 -1.06 -15.56
C GLU A 8 -20.42 0.43 -15.79
N LEU A 9 -19.21 0.83 -16.22
CA LEU A 9 -18.86 2.22 -16.47
C LEU A 9 -18.48 2.39 -17.94
N ASN A 10 -19.01 3.44 -18.57
CA ASN A 10 -18.58 3.88 -19.88
C ASN A 10 -17.37 4.84 -19.77
N ALA A 11 -16.76 5.15 -20.90
CA ALA A 11 -15.65 6.11 -20.93
C ALA A 11 -16.08 7.48 -20.35
N GLY A 12 -15.31 7.97 -19.38
CA GLY A 12 -15.56 9.22 -18.67
C GLY A 12 -16.49 9.11 -17.47
N GLU A 13 -17.06 7.94 -17.21
CA GLU A 13 -17.85 7.70 -16.01
C GLU A 13 -16.96 7.28 -14.84
N TRP A 14 -17.43 7.51 -13.63
CA TRP A 14 -16.74 7.12 -12.40
C TRP A 14 -17.72 6.63 -11.35
N CYS A 15 -17.23 5.86 -10.39
CA CYS A 15 -17.96 5.50 -9.19
C CYS A 15 -17.04 5.56 -7.98
N GLU A 16 -17.63 5.76 -6.82
CA GLU A 16 -16.96 5.74 -5.53
C GLU A 16 -17.57 4.65 -4.64
N PHE A 17 -16.74 3.95 -3.90
CA PHE A 17 -17.19 2.99 -2.91
C PHE A 17 -16.24 2.97 -1.71
N GLY A 18 -16.81 2.74 -0.53
CA GLY A 18 -16.04 2.53 0.69
C GLY A 18 -15.86 1.04 0.99
N THR A 19 -14.66 0.64 1.39
CA THR A 19 -14.38 -0.74 1.81
C THR A 19 -13.42 -0.76 2.99
N ARG A 20 -13.53 -1.81 3.80
CA ARG A 20 -12.57 -2.16 4.86
C ARG A 20 -11.81 -3.45 4.56
N SER A 21 -11.96 -3.95 3.35
CA SER A 21 -11.31 -5.18 2.89
C SER A 21 -10.45 -4.89 1.69
N ASP A 22 -9.36 -5.63 1.55
CA ASP A 22 -8.58 -5.64 0.33
C ASP A 22 -9.43 -6.11 -0.85
N PHE A 23 -9.19 -5.57 -2.03
CA PHE A 23 -9.94 -5.91 -3.23
C PHE A 23 -9.05 -5.92 -4.47
N HIS A 24 -9.49 -6.64 -5.49
CA HIS A 24 -8.87 -6.67 -6.80
C HIS A 24 -9.87 -6.16 -7.83
N LEU A 25 -9.48 -5.14 -8.59
CA LEU A 25 -10.27 -4.59 -9.69
C LEU A 25 -9.72 -5.05 -11.03
N ARG A 26 -10.64 -5.42 -11.93
CA ARG A 26 -10.36 -5.68 -13.34
C ARG A 26 -11.32 -4.91 -14.22
N GLY A 27 -10.80 -4.31 -15.28
CA GLY A 27 -11.59 -3.70 -16.36
C GLY A 27 -11.35 -4.44 -17.67
N ASN A 28 -12.31 -4.38 -18.57
CA ASN A 28 -12.18 -4.80 -19.97
C ASN A 28 -11.53 -3.70 -20.85
N GLY A 29 -11.26 -2.52 -20.26
CA GLY A 29 -10.57 -1.39 -20.85
C GLY A 29 -9.71 -0.66 -19.80
N PRO A 30 -9.02 0.41 -20.18
CA PRO A 30 -8.22 1.20 -19.25
C PRO A 30 -9.07 1.80 -18.13
N ILE A 31 -8.63 1.62 -16.88
CA ILE A 31 -9.24 2.22 -15.69
C ILE A 31 -8.18 2.99 -14.90
N ALA A 32 -8.56 4.08 -14.28
CA ALA A 32 -7.77 4.77 -13.27
C ALA A 32 -8.40 4.54 -11.90
N VAL A 33 -7.58 4.26 -10.90
CA VAL A 33 -8.02 4.04 -9.53
C VAL A 33 -7.32 5.03 -8.61
N THR A 34 -8.09 5.71 -7.79
CA THR A 34 -7.58 6.53 -6.70
C THR A 34 -8.08 5.98 -5.36
N GLN A 35 -7.25 6.09 -4.35
CA GLN A 35 -7.60 5.76 -2.98
C GLN A 35 -7.61 7.03 -2.15
N THR A 36 -8.66 7.22 -1.36
CA THR A 36 -8.72 8.26 -0.34
C THR A 36 -8.56 7.61 1.03
N VAL A 37 -7.58 8.10 1.79
CA VAL A 37 -7.46 7.80 3.22
C VAL A 37 -8.53 8.60 3.94
N THR A 38 -9.26 7.96 4.84
CA THR A 38 -10.34 8.60 5.61
C THR A 38 -9.77 9.52 6.69
N SER A 39 -10.56 10.51 7.13
CA SER A 39 -10.17 11.41 8.22
C SER A 39 -10.03 10.69 9.57
N ALA A 40 -9.32 11.30 10.50
CA ALA A 40 -9.13 10.84 11.88
C ALA A 40 -10.45 10.49 12.58
N LEU A 41 -11.50 11.27 12.37
CA LEU A 41 -12.83 11.02 12.96
C LEU A 41 -13.44 9.69 12.49
N THR A 42 -13.08 9.22 11.32
CA THR A 42 -13.60 7.95 10.74
C THR A 42 -12.60 6.80 10.88
N ALA A 43 -11.31 7.10 10.88
CA ALA A 43 -10.21 6.13 10.96
C ALA A 43 -9.79 5.84 12.41
N GLY A 44 -10.17 6.66 13.36
CA GLY A 44 -9.77 6.57 14.76
C GLY A 44 -9.94 5.16 15.33
N GLY A 45 -8.85 4.60 15.88
CA GLY A 45 -8.81 3.24 16.41
C GLY A 45 -8.54 2.16 15.35
N SER A 46 -8.22 2.52 14.10
CA SER A 46 -7.73 1.54 13.13
C SER A 46 -6.30 1.12 13.45
N MET A 47 -5.88 -0.05 12.97
CA MET A 47 -4.51 -0.55 13.11
C MET A 47 -3.46 0.44 12.59
N PHE A 48 -3.80 1.21 11.55
CA PHE A 48 -2.90 2.18 10.92
C PHE A 48 -2.95 3.56 11.57
N ALA A 49 -4.02 3.87 12.29
CA ALA A 49 -4.23 5.14 12.97
C ALA A 49 -4.73 4.87 14.41
N PRO A 50 -3.88 4.31 15.28
CA PRO A 50 -4.27 3.87 16.62
C PRO A 50 -4.56 5.03 17.59
N LEU A 51 -4.06 6.24 17.28
CA LEU A 51 -4.29 7.43 18.11
C LEU A 51 -5.61 8.10 17.75
N PRO A 52 -6.33 8.68 18.71
CA PRO A 52 -7.67 9.23 18.49
C PRO A 52 -7.81 10.29 17.39
N ASN A 53 -6.71 11.02 17.12
CA ASN A 53 -6.69 12.12 16.14
C ASN A 53 -5.74 11.84 14.97
N SER A 54 -5.27 10.59 14.78
CA SER A 54 -4.32 10.30 13.72
C SER A 54 -4.94 10.39 12.33
N GLY A 55 -4.34 11.20 11.49
CA GLY A 55 -4.63 11.29 10.07
C GLY A 55 -5.63 12.36 9.68
N ASP A 56 -5.59 12.70 8.39
CA ASP A 56 -6.52 13.57 7.70
C ASP A 56 -6.73 12.99 6.28
N PRO A 57 -7.76 13.38 5.51
CA PRO A 57 -7.97 12.87 4.17
C PRO A 57 -6.75 13.12 3.27
N ALA A 58 -6.24 12.04 2.69
CA ALA A 58 -5.19 12.10 1.68
C ALA A 58 -5.63 11.26 0.47
N MET A 59 -5.37 11.72 -0.72
CA MET A 59 -5.71 11.02 -1.95
C MET A 59 -4.46 10.64 -2.73
N THR A 60 -4.42 9.42 -3.22
CA THR A 60 -3.31 8.91 -4.03
C THR A 60 -3.80 8.04 -5.17
N ALA A 61 -3.04 8.02 -6.27
CA ALA A 61 -3.29 7.09 -7.37
C ALA A 61 -2.78 5.68 -7.00
N ILE A 62 -3.49 4.66 -7.45
CA ILE A 62 -3.08 3.26 -7.32
C ILE A 62 -2.51 2.79 -8.67
N PRO A 63 -1.21 2.49 -8.75
CA PRO A 63 -0.61 1.95 -9.96
C PRO A 63 -1.22 0.58 -10.32
N PRO A 64 -1.54 0.34 -11.59
CA PRO A 64 -1.95 -0.99 -12.02
C PRO A 64 -0.77 -1.98 -11.91
N VAL A 65 -1.08 -3.26 -11.71
CA VAL A 65 -0.07 -4.32 -11.56
C VAL A 65 0.91 -4.40 -12.72
N ALA A 66 0.50 -4.02 -13.93
CA ALA A 66 1.37 -3.96 -15.10
C ALA A 66 2.48 -2.89 -15.00
N GLN A 67 2.37 -1.96 -14.07
CA GLN A 67 3.35 -0.89 -13.83
C GLN A 67 4.18 -1.14 -12.56
N TYR A 68 4.05 -2.27 -11.93
CA TYR A 68 4.86 -2.65 -10.79
C TYR A 68 6.33 -2.85 -11.20
N ARG A 69 7.24 -2.77 -10.22
CA ARG A 69 8.69 -2.89 -10.38
C ARG A 69 9.23 -3.90 -9.40
N SER A 70 10.42 -4.45 -9.67
CA SER A 70 11.11 -5.38 -8.76
C SER A 70 11.89 -4.68 -7.65
N GLN A 71 12.05 -3.34 -7.75
CA GLN A 71 12.71 -2.54 -6.70
C GLN A 71 12.17 -1.11 -6.66
N TYR A 72 12.21 -0.52 -5.46
CA TYR A 72 11.85 0.87 -5.22
C TYR A 72 12.82 1.52 -4.25
N SER A 73 13.09 2.83 -4.46
CA SER A 73 13.65 3.71 -3.45
C SER A 73 12.59 4.71 -3.04
N PHE A 74 12.39 4.91 -1.75
CA PHE A 74 11.32 5.74 -1.21
C PHE A 74 11.76 6.45 0.07
N LEU A 75 10.99 7.45 0.48
CA LEU A 75 11.30 8.28 1.65
C LEU A 75 10.14 8.25 2.64
N MET A 76 10.44 7.98 3.91
CA MET A 76 9.53 8.22 5.02
C MET A 76 9.87 9.58 5.65
N ALA A 77 8.89 10.49 5.68
CA ALA A 77 9.08 11.80 6.29
C ALA A 77 9.36 11.67 7.80
N ASP A 78 10.24 12.53 8.30
CA ASP A 78 10.69 12.52 9.71
C ASP A 78 9.71 13.20 10.68
N THR A 79 8.71 13.88 10.13
CA THR A 79 7.70 14.62 10.91
C THR A 79 6.46 13.80 11.23
N TYR A 80 6.38 12.53 10.84
CA TYR A 80 5.22 11.66 11.05
C TYR A 80 5.52 10.56 12.05
N GLU A 81 4.67 10.45 13.07
CA GLU A 81 4.83 9.42 14.10
C GLU A 81 4.62 8.01 13.56
N LEU A 82 3.66 7.82 12.67
CA LEU A 82 3.27 6.51 12.16
C LEU A 82 3.49 6.43 10.64
N SER A 83 4.48 5.65 10.22
CA SER A 83 4.81 5.47 8.80
C SER A 83 4.79 3.99 8.41
N TYR A 84 4.24 3.69 7.22
CA TYR A 84 4.03 2.32 6.74
C TYR A 84 4.39 2.17 5.27
N ALA A 85 5.07 1.07 4.95
CA ALA A 85 5.19 0.55 3.60
C ALA A 85 4.17 -0.58 3.40
N VAL A 86 3.29 -0.43 2.43
CA VAL A 86 2.34 -1.46 2.01
C VAL A 86 2.87 -2.09 0.74
N LEU A 87 3.23 -3.37 0.84
CA LEU A 87 3.79 -4.16 -0.26
C LEU A 87 2.68 -5.04 -0.84
N ILE A 88 2.49 -4.99 -2.15
CA ILE A 88 1.53 -5.83 -2.89
C ILE A 88 2.34 -6.74 -3.80
N HIS A 89 2.44 -8.01 -3.45
CA HIS A 89 3.35 -8.97 -4.07
C HIS A 89 2.68 -10.30 -4.38
N GLN A 90 3.33 -11.14 -5.16
CA GLN A 90 2.86 -12.49 -5.45
C GLN A 90 3.16 -13.46 -4.30
N ALA A 91 2.51 -14.62 -4.32
CA ALA A 91 2.83 -15.69 -3.39
C ALA A 91 4.30 -16.13 -3.55
N GLY A 92 4.99 -16.32 -2.43
CA GLY A 92 6.39 -16.76 -2.42
C GLY A 92 7.44 -15.66 -2.67
N ALA A 93 7.03 -14.39 -2.82
CA ALA A 93 7.95 -13.28 -2.93
C ALA A 93 8.93 -13.20 -1.74
N ILE A 94 10.19 -12.92 -2.02
CA ILE A 94 11.26 -12.78 -1.02
C ILE A 94 11.63 -11.31 -0.88
N MET A 95 10.87 -10.60 -0.06
CA MET A 95 10.99 -9.15 0.09
C MET A 95 12.06 -8.78 1.11
N GLN A 96 12.93 -7.82 0.73
CA GLN A 96 13.87 -7.20 1.65
C GLN A 96 13.72 -5.68 1.62
N ILE A 97 13.71 -5.08 2.81
CA ILE A 97 13.82 -3.63 2.99
C ILE A 97 15.16 -3.34 3.67
N ASP A 98 15.99 -2.52 3.04
CA ASP A 98 17.34 -2.16 3.52
C ASP A 98 18.19 -3.40 3.84
N GLY A 99 18.04 -4.47 3.05
CA GLY A 99 18.74 -5.74 3.22
C GLY A 99 18.16 -6.64 4.33
N ILE A 100 17.02 -6.30 4.92
CA ILE A 100 16.37 -7.07 5.99
C ILE A 100 15.12 -7.75 5.43
N GLY A 101 15.01 -9.06 5.58
CA GLY A 101 13.85 -9.85 5.15
C GLY A 101 12.58 -9.47 5.92
N VAL A 102 11.46 -9.34 5.21
CA VAL A 102 10.18 -8.92 5.80
C VAL A 102 9.05 -9.93 5.65
N ASN A 103 9.12 -10.85 4.70
CA ASN A 103 8.01 -11.77 4.39
C ASN A 103 8.22 -13.22 4.82
N GLN A 104 9.36 -13.58 5.39
CA GLN A 104 9.71 -14.99 5.69
C GLN A 104 9.71 -15.31 7.18
N GLY A 105 8.83 -14.66 7.94
CA GLY A 105 8.81 -14.80 9.40
C GLY A 105 9.88 -13.97 10.10
N GLU A 106 10.74 -13.30 9.36
CA GLU A 106 11.62 -12.28 9.90
C GLU A 106 10.82 -11.02 10.16
N MET A 107 10.90 -10.53 11.38
CA MET A 107 10.10 -9.38 11.86
C MET A 107 10.73 -8.04 11.49
N GLY A 108 11.71 -8.03 10.57
CA GLY A 108 12.51 -6.84 10.32
C GLY A 108 13.45 -6.53 11.50
N ASN A 109 13.69 -5.25 11.77
CA ASN A 109 14.53 -4.83 12.89
C ASN A 109 13.75 -3.92 13.84
N PRO A 110 13.12 -4.47 14.90
CA PRO A 110 12.34 -3.67 15.84
C PRO A 110 13.18 -2.61 16.56
N ASN A 111 14.48 -2.84 16.75
CA ASN A 111 15.39 -1.85 17.37
C ASN A 111 15.61 -0.63 16.46
N ARG A 112 15.33 -0.74 15.18
CA ARG A 112 15.34 0.37 14.21
C ARG A 112 13.94 0.88 13.89
N GLY A 113 12.89 0.42 14.59
CA GLY A 113 11.51 0.80 14.34
C GLY A 113 10.89 0.18 13.08
N MET A 114 11.58 -0.79 12.43
CA MET A 114 11.08 -1.50 11.28
C MET A 114 10.63 -2.92 11.66
N TYR A 115 9.37 -3.24 11.39
CA TYR A 115 8.82 -4.57 11.63
C TYR A 115 7.58 -4.86 10.78
N LEU A 116 7.35 -6.13 10.47
CA LEU A 116 6.12 -6.59 9.82
C LEU A 116 4.95 -6.39 10.79
N LEU A 117 4.01 -5.52 10.41
CA LEU A 117 2.82 -5.24 11.21
C LEU A 117 1.69 -6.22 10.86
N GLU A 118 1.52 -6.50 9.57
CA GLU A 118 0.45 -7.37 9.07
C GLU A 118 0.86 -8.07 7.77
N GLY A 119 0.41 -9.29 7.61
CA GLY A 119 0.57 -10.07 6.38
C GLY A 119 1.66 -11.16 6.46
N PRO A 120 1.92 -11.83 5.33
CA PRO A 120 1.23 -11.64 4.06
C PRO A 120 -0.23 -12.11 4.10
N THR A 121 -1.14 -11.25 3.64
CA THR A 121 -2.58 -11.51 3.57
C THR A 121 -3.04 -11.56 2.12
N GLN A 122 -3.71 -12.64 1.72
CA GLN A 122 -4.21 -12.80 0.35
C GLN A 122 -5.30 -11.78 0.01
N ILE A 123 -5.20 -11.16 -1.16
CA ILE A 123 -6.17 -10.18 -1.67
C ILE A 123 -7.27 -10.89 -2.44
N GLY A 124 -8.41 -11.12 -1.77
CA GLY A 124 -9.52 -11.87 -2.35
C GLY A 124 -9.10 -13.26 -2.82
N GLU A 125 -9.53 -13.65 -4.01
CA GLU A 125 -9.17 -14.92 -4.66
C GLU A 125 -8.01 -14.78 -5.67
N SER A 126 -7.26 -13.66 -5.60
CA SER A 126 -6.14 -13.42 -6.49
C SER A 126 -4.86 -14.08 -6.02
N ASN A 127 -3.82 -14.11 -6.88
CA ASN A 127 -2.46 -14.53 -6.49
C ASN A 127 -1.66 -13.40 -5.84
N TRP A 128 -2.31 -12.29 -5.49
CA TRP A 128 -1.67 -11.15 -4.87
C TRP A 128 -1.88 -11.17 -3.36
N TYR A 129 -0.85 -10.76 -2.65
CA TYR A 129 -0.79 -10.68 -1.19
C TYR A 129 -0.42 -9.26 -0.78
N ARG A 130 -0.90 -8.85 0.38
CA ARG A 130 -0.53 -7.59 1.02
C ARG A 130 0.30 -7.87 2.26
N SER A 131 1.43 -7.18 2.38
CA SER A 131 2.21 -7.09 3.61
C SER A 131 2.32 -5.63 4.02
N VAL A 132 2.18 -5.35 5.30
CA VAL A 132 2.30 -4.01 5.87
C VAL A 132 3.46 -3.97 6.83
N VAL A 133 4.41 -3.09 6.56
CA VAL A 133 5.61 -2.92 7.35
C VAL A 133 5.59 -1.55 8.02
N ARG A 134 5.75 -1.53 9.35
CA ARG A 134 6.02 -0.31 10.10
C ARG A 134 7.43 0.16 9.76
N MET A 135 7.58 1.44 9.44
CA MET A 135 8.84 1.99 8.97
C MET A 135 9.34 3.13 9.87
N PRO A 136 10.65 3.24 10.09
CA PRO A 136 11.25 4.45 10.62
C PRO A 136 11.25 5.55 9.55
N SER A 137 11.59 6.77 9.96
CA SER A 137 11.83 7.89 9.03
C SER A 137 13.14 7.70 8.25
N GLY A 138 13.26 8.37 7.11
CA GLY A 138 14.45 8.36 6.28
C GLY A 138 14.28 7.71 4.91
N PRO A 139 15.36 7.65 4.13
CA PRO A 139 15.39 6.98 2.84
C PRO A 139 15.48 5.46 3.02
N HIS A 140 14.72 4.73 2.20
CA HIS A 140 14.66 3.27 2.21
C HIS A 140 14.70 2.71 0.80
N GLN A 141 15.13 1.43 0.70
CA GLN A 141 15.08 0.65 -0.51
C GLN A 141 14.36 -0.67 -0.22
N VAL A 142 13.45 -1.07 -1.11
CA VAL A 142 12.82 -2.38 -1.09
C VAL A 142 13.07 -3.10 -2.40
N VAL A 143 13.37 -4.39 -2.31
CA VAL A 143 13.64 -5.27 -3.45
C VAL A 143 12.93 -6.60 -3.26
N ASP A 144 12.52 -7.23 -4.36
CA ASP A 144 12.22 -8.66 -4.38
C ASP A 144 13.49 -9.41 -4.84
N MET A 145 13.95 -10.35 -4.03
CA MET A 145 15.16 -11.13 -4.29
C MET A 145 15.01 -12.12 -5.46
N LEU A 146 13.78 -12.36 -5.91
CA LEU A 146 13.46 -13.17 -7.08
C LEU A 146 13.32 -12.32 -8.36
N ASP A 147 13.50 -10.99 -8.24
CA ASP A 147 13.31 -10.00 -9.31
C ASP A 147 11.87 -9.96 -9.86
N ASP A 148 10.90 -10.41 -9.06
CA ASP A 148 9.48 -10.31 -9.39
C ASP A 148 8.97 -8.88 -9.16
N ASN A 149 8.02 -8.47 -10.00
CA ASN A 149 7.41 -7.15 -9.86
C ASN A 149 6.38 -7.13 -8.71
N PHE A 150 6.44 -6.09 -7.90
CA PHE A 150 5.52 -5.84 -6.79
C PHE A 150 5.10 -4.37 -6.73
N GLY A 151 4.01 -4.07 -6.04
CA GLY A 151 3.55 -2.70 -5.78
C GLY A 151 4.02 -2.21 -4.43
N LEU A 152 4.33 -0.92 -4.36
CA LEU A 152 4.64 -0.21 -3.11
C LEU A 152 3.72 0.99 -2.96
N MET A 153 3.02 1.05 -1.83
CA MET A 153 2.31 2.22 -1.36
C MET A 153 2.90 2.67 -0.03
N VAL A 154 3.10 3.96 0.11
CA VAL A 154 3.60 4.58 1.35
C VAL A 154 2.46 5.34 1.99
N HIS A 155 2.27 5.15 3.30
CA HIS A 155 1.29 5.84 4.12
C HIS A 155 1.93 6.35 5.39
N ALA A 156 1.55 7.54 5.81
CA ALA A 156 1.93 8.04 7.13
C ALA A 156 0.81 8.83 7.78
N TYR A 157 0.81 8.81 9.11
CA TYR A 157 -0.21 9.42 9.95
C TYR A 157 0.44 10.11 11.14
N ASP A 158 -0.09 11.31 11.46
CA ASP A 158 0.25 12.05 12.66
C ASP A 158 -1.01 12.79 13.16
N ASP A 159 -0.88 13.63 14.17
CA ASP A 159 -2.01 14.39 14.71
C ASP A 159 -2.63 15.29 13.63
N ASN A 160 -3.86 14.93 13.25
CA ASN A 160 -4.68 15.61 12.22
C ASN A 160 -3.98 15.80 10.86
N VAL A 161 -3.04 14.93 10.49
CA VAL A 161 -2.37 14.97 9.19
C VAL A 161 -2.01 13.57 8.70
N SER A 162 -2.09 13.36 7.40
CA SER A 162 -1.59 12.15 6.75
C SER A 162 -1.10 12.42 5.33
N TYR A 163 -0.31 11.49 4.81
CA TYR A 163 -0.03 11.43 3.38
C TYR A 163 -0.07 9.99 2.88
N ALA A 164 -0.26 9.85 1.56
CA ALA A 164 -0.11 8.60 0.86
C ALA A 164 0.47 8.84 -0.53
N TYR A 165 1.36 7.95 -0.99
CA TYR A 165 1.86 7.99 -2.36
C TYR A 165 2.31 6.59 -2.82
N PRO A 166 2.26 6.30 -4.15
CA PRO A 166 2.86 5.09 -4.69
C PRO A 166 4.38 5.23 -4.71
N GLY A 167 5.12 4.19 -4.35
CA GLY A 167 6.60 4.20 -4.33
C GLY A 167 7.24 4.44 -5.69
N GLY A 168 6.46 4.38 -6.75
CA GLY A 168 6.85 4.59 -8.14
C GLY A 168 6.07 3.66 -9.07
N MET A 169 6.26 3.86 -10.36
CA MET A 169 5.64 3.01 -11.38
C MET A 169 6.56 2.90 -12.60
N ASN A 170 6.42 1.81 -13.34
CA ASN A 170 7.07 1.64 -14.63
C ASN A 170 6.19 2.27 -15.71
N MET A 171 6.68 3.35 -16.33
CA MET A 171 5.95 4.07 -17.37
C MET A 171 5.99 3.28 -18.70
N ILE A 172 5.33 2.13 -18.71
CA ILE A 172 5.14 1.36 -19.94
C ILE A 172 3.94 1.96 -20.69
N LYS A 173 4.15 2.25 -21.97
CA LYS A 173 3.05 2.70 -22.84
C LYS A 173 1.97 1.60 -22.85
N ALA A 174 0.77 1.92 -22.39
CA ALA A 174 -0.38 1.03 -22.54
C ALA A 174 -0.58 0.73 -24.04
N ARG A 175 -0.58 -0.54 -24.39
CA ARG A 175 -0.87 -1.01 -25.77
C ARG A 175 -2.35 -1.20 -25.93
#